data_82ce133c4f597379cfdd1d80aa74fc63
#
_entry.id   82ce133c4f597379cfdd1d80aa74fc63
#
_cell.length_a   1.000
_cell.length_b   1.000
_cell.length_c   1.000
_cell.angle_alpha   90.00
_cell.angle_beta   90.00
_cell.angle_gamma   90.00
#
_symmetry.space_group_name_H-M   'P 1'
#
loop_
_entity.id
_entity.type
_entity.pdbx_description
1 polymer ?
#
loop_
_entity_poly.entity_id
_entity_poly.type
_entity_poly.pdbx_seq_one_letter_code
_entity_poly.pdbx_strand_id
1 'polypeptide(L)'
;MSRPSAAKGFGGSAKRNRNVAVGRPVGKRTDENSVFRSHQTLYQQHVLPCLYQGNLSQAEPILKLLAQSKTEVAEVYRDLADLYESHQRLDEARACRELWLSHPSEEESELLCQAEAAVRLDRSQLAATLFETLLKRGPTEYASRIAVIRQLILQECFLDARSRIESWFGETSDSVVNELRSICAVELQQSELACLLAQACLQEGSSAVAHAVLAAALHQQSRESEAFGHVNSAMALCSDPQFMPWPVSRLLAWVCLDQNRLEQAEQLLGQARLDQPLSRHLLDQWGELQLLRGNWTEGFRYRSISRSADLSLPSADAFAIDGPPGTASEERPLILASDGTLGDALLFSRYAPWIAALLGRPVHLYVQPPVLNLLRDSYQSPIEVYPIGKLETRNSELTLPMQDAAAVFGACDRHPVLAEPGLKADSVLVDFWRQTLGLEDGERLIGINWNGSALQSSRERLSSDIPLHAFEPLSRLPGVRFVSLQKGFGAEQLRDCPFVNRFVSCQRQVSKEVRLESMAALTTLCEWVICDDSGPAHLAGGLRCPTILLLPERAGWRWGTLCSRSPWYPSLHLLRRSRSKGWNELMLEACDVLASERITA
;
A
#
# COMPACT_ATOMS: atom_id res chain seq x y z
N MET A 1 -37.49 14.92 41.06
CA MET A 1 -37.79 16.01 42.04
C MET A 1 -37.26 17.27 41.43
N SER A 2 -38.13 17.97 40.95
CA SER A 2 -38.74 19.30 41.23
C SER A 2 -37.98 20.46 40.59
N ARG A 3 -38.58 20.97 39.54
CA ARG A 3 -38.72 22.41 39.23
C ARG A 3 -39.48 23.10 40.43
N PRO A 4 -39.58 24.41 40.57
CA PRO A 4 -39.88 25.46 39.60
C PRO A 4 -39.20 26.84 39.90
N SER A 5 -39.34 27.82 39.12
CA SER A 5 -40.31 28.86 38.73
C SER A 5 -39.67 30.25 38.87
N ALA A 6 -39.74 31.09 37.88
CA ALA A 6 -40.61 32.21 37.57
C ALA A 6 -40.48 33.42 38.57
N ALA A 7 -40.29 34.65 38.16
CA ALA A 7 -41.24 35.53 37.51
C ALA A 7 -40.74 36.99 37.45
N LYS A 8 -41.26 37.73 36.45
CA LYS A 8 -41.77 39.14 36.46
C LYS A 8 -40.74 40.27 36.71
N GLY A 9 -40.66 41.37 36.01
CA GLY A 9 -41.63 42.04 35.16
C GLY A 9 -41.44 43.55 35.30
N PHE A 10 -42.09 44.31 34.46
CA PHE A 10 -42.24 45.80 34.43
C PHE A 10 -41.08 46.54 33.70
N GLY A 11 -41.28 47.32 32.64
CA GLY A 11 -42.41 48.13 32.24
C GLY A 11 -41.94 49.59 32.14
N GLY A 12 -42.17 50.23 31.03
CA GLY A 12 -41.90 51.65 30.92
C GLY A 12 -41.75 52.18 29.51
N SER A 13 -42.72 52.55 28.93
CA SER A 13 -43.32 53.44 27.96
C SER A 13 -42.41 54.48 27.27
N ALA A 14 -42.54 54.49 25.94
CA ALA A 14 -42.77 55.62 25.06
C ALA A 14 -41.80 56.84 25.07
N LYS A 15 -41.14 57.08 23.93
CA LYS A 15 -41.31 58.39 23.24
C LYS A 15 -40.95 58.25 21.75
N ARG A 16 -41.87 58.67 20.90
CA ARG A 16 -41.71 58.87 19.47
C ARG A 16 -40.63 59.93 19.20
N ASN A 17 -39.71 59.64 18.26
CA ASN A 17 -39.19 60.67 17.42
C ASN A 17 -39.07 60.15 15.98
N ARG A 18 -39.73 60.87 15.09
CA ARG A 18 -39.59 60.76 13.63
C ARG A 18 -38.21 61.24 13.23
N ASN A 19 -37.48 60.42 12.45
CA ASN A 19 -36.53 60.96 11.47
C ASN A 19 -36.46 60.05 10.26
N VAL A 20 -36.90 60.60 9.16
CA VAL A 20 -36.44 60.56 7.80
C VAL A 20 -35.79 59.26 7.33
N ALA A 21 -36.52 58.57 6.47
CA ALA A 21 -36.07 57.50 5.62
C ALA A 21 -35.05 58.04 4.63
N VAL A 22 -33.77 57.62 4.76
CA VAL A 22 -32.80 57.64 3.65
C VAL A 22 -32.89 56.27 3.00
N GLY A 23 -33.38 56.29 1.74
CA GLY A 23 -33.55 55.11 0.94
C GLY A 23 -32.20 54.39 0.71
N ARG A 24 -32.14 53.11 1.09
CA ARG A 24 -31.13 52.19 0.55
C ARG A 24 -31.50 51.88 -0.88
N PRO A 25 -30.54 51.85 -1.79
CA PRO A 25 -30.81 51.47 -3.19
C PRO A 25 -31.16 49.99 -3.23
N VAL A 26 -32.40 49.68 -3.50
CA VAL A 26 -32.88 48.39 -3.99
C VAL A 26 -32.57 48.41 -5.48
N GLY A 27 -31.55 47.68 -5.91
CA GLY A 27 -31.29 47.55 -7.32
C GLY A 27 -29.92 46.95 -7.59
N LYS A 28 -29.84 45.63 -7.68
CA LYS A 28 -28.84 44.92 -8.52
C LYS A 28 -29.04 43.40 -8.62
N ARG A 29 -29.97 42.78 -7.90
CA ARG A 29 -30.24 41.34 -8.04
C ARG A 29 -31.23 40.94 -9.14
N THR A 30 -31.95 41.91 -9.69
CA THR A 30 -32.96 41.69 -10.75
C THR A 30 -32.35 41.73 -12.16
N ASP A 31 -31.17 42.35 -12.35
CA ASP A 31 -30.57 42.47 -13.67
C ASP A 31 -29.76 41.24 -14.09
N GLU A 32 -29.04 40.59 -13.17
CA GLU A 32 -28.23 39.39 -13.47
C GLU A 32 -29.10 38.23 -13.95
N ASN A 33 -30.19 37.96 -13.30
CA ASN A 33 -31.16 36.92 -13.71
C ASN A 33 -31.85 37.23 -15.05
N SER A 34 -32.01 38.48 -15.41
CA SER A 34 -32.60 38.89 -16.71
C SER A 34 -31.60 38.73 -17.84
N VAL A 35 -30.33 39.02 -17.60
CA VAL A 35 -29.25 38.85 -18.57
C VAL A 35 -28.99 37.36 -18.84
N PHE A 36 -28.92 36.55 -17.79
CA PHE A 36 -28.77 35.10 -17.92
C PHE A 36 -29.91 34.49 -18.77
N ARG A 37 -31.16 34.82 -18.45
CA ARG A 37 -32.31 34.36 -19.25
C ARG A 37 -32.27 34.81 -20.69
N SER A 38 -31.76 35.99 -20.97
CA SER A 38 -31.60 36.48 -22.33
C SER A 38 -30.50 35.74 -23.11
N HIS A 39 -29.37 35.42 -22.45
CA HIS A 39 -28.30 34.61 -23.02
C HIS A 39 -28.75 33.18 -23.28
N GLN A 40 -29.45 32.56 -22.32
CA GLN A 40 -30.01 31.21 -22.46
C GLN A 40 -31.04 31.14 -23.60
N THR A 41 -31.91 32.16 -23.73
CA THR A 41 -32.89 32.24 -24.83
C THR A 41 -32.19 32.40 -26.19
N LEU A 42 -31.17 33.24 -26.27
CA LEU A 42 -30.37 33.39 -27.48
C LEU A 42 -29.67 32.10 -27.89
N TYR A 43 -29.09 31.40 -26.93
CA TYR A 43 -28.44 30.12 -27.16
C TYR A 43 -29.44 29.08 -27.67
N GLN A 44 -30.56 28.89 -26.96
CA GLN A 44 -31.59 27.91 -27.33
C GLN A 44 -32.29 28.20 -28.65
N GLN A 45 -32.57 29.44 -28.95
CA GLN A 45 -33.35 29.81 -30.15
C GLN A 45 -32.51 29.97 -31.42
N HIS A 46 -31.24 30.34 -31.29
CA HIS A 46 -30.41 30.66 -32.44
C HIS A 46 -29.14 29.83 -32.60
N VAL A 47 -28.56 29.33 -31.52
CA VAL A 47 -27.34 28.50 -31.59
C VAL A 47 -27.70 27.03 -31.77
N LEU A 48 -28.49 26.44 -30.86
CA LEU A 48 -28.84 25.03 -30.91
C LEU A 48 -29.42 24.58 -32.26
N PRO A 49 -30.38 25.29 -32.89
CA PRO A 49 -30.88 24.88 -34.19
C PRO A 49 -29.81 24.88 -35.29
N CYS A 50 -28.85 25.82 -35.23
CA CYS A 50 -27.74 25.85 -36.19
C CYS A 50 -26.79 24.65 -35.98
N LEU A 51 -26.51 24.29 -34.74
CA LEU A 51 -25.67 23.15 -34.41
C LEU A 51 -26.33 21.83 -34.86
N TYR A 52 -27.63 21.63 -34.56
CA TYR A 52 -28.39 20.46 -35.00
C TYR A 52 -28.46 20.32 -36.54
N GLN A 53 -28.43 21.42 -37.26
CA GLN A 53 -28.42 21.41 -38.72
C GLN A 53 -27.01 21.32 -39.33
N GLY A 54 -25.96 21.24 -38.48
CA GLY A 54 -24.56 21.24 -38.92
C GLY A 54 -24.08 22.58 -39.49
N ASN A 55 -24.84 23.66 -39.25
CA ASN A 55 -24.54 25.00 -39.82
C ASN A 55 -23.63 25.80 -38.86
N LEU A 56 -22.38 25.31 -38.71
CA LEU A 56 -21.40 25.87 -37.79
C LEU A 56 -21.04 27.31 -38.07
N SER A 57 -21.03 27.71 -39.36
CA SER A 57 -20.71 29.10 -39.78
C SER A 57 -21.72 30.13 -39.28
N GLN A 58 -22.97 29.75 -39.04
CA GLN A 58 -23.99 30.62 -38.45
C GLN A 58 -23.99 30.60 -36.93
N ALA A 59 -23.61 29.46 -36.29
CA ALA A 59 -23.51 29.35 -34.86
C ALA A 59 -22.32 30.11 -34.28
N GLU A 60 -21.17 30.08 -34.96
CA GLU A 60 -19.89 30.64 -34.46
C GLU A 60 -19.96 32.11 -34.06
N PRO A 61 -20.53 33.06 -34.86
CA PRO A 61 -20.60 34.45 -34.47
C PRO A 61 -21.42 34.69 -33.21
N ILE A 62 -22.49 33.92 -33.01
CA ILE A 62 -23.39 34.05 -31.87
C ILE A 62 -22.70 33.47 -30.61
N LEU A 63 -22.03 32.32 -30.72
CA LEU A 63 -21.24 31.73 -29.65
C LEU A 63 -20.12 32.68 -29.18
N LYS A 64 -19.40 33.31 -30.13
CA LYS A 64 -18.36 34.29 -29.81
C LYS A 64 -18.92 35.52 -29.10
N LEU A 65 -20.07 36.01 -29.52
CA LEU A 65 -20.74 37.16 -28.89
C LEU A 65 -21.14 36.82 -27.46
N LEU A 66 -21.74 35.66 -27.24
CA LEU A 66 -22.13 35.17 -25.90
C LEU A 66 -20.91 34.98 -24.99
N ALA A 67 -19.85 34.39 -25.51
CA ALA A 67 -18.61 34.21 -24.74
C ALA A 67 -17.94 35.54 -24.37
N GLN A 68 -17.91 36.53 -25.31
CA GLN A 68 -17.39 37.86 -25.04
C GLN A 68 -18.20 38.63 -24.00
N SER A 69 -19.50 38.35 -23.90
CA SER A 69 -20.38 38.93 -22.86
C SER A 69 -20.26 38.22 -21.51
N LYS A 70 -19.30 37.28 -21.36
CA LYS A 70 -19.09 36.48 -20.14
C LYS A 70 -20.38 35.82 -19.67
N THR A 71 -21.02 35.08 -20.57
CA THR A 71 -22.26 34.35 -20.26
C THR A 71 -22.04 33.31 -19.17
N GLU A 72 -23.04 33.09 -18.33
CA GLU A 72 -23.10 32.00 -17.37
C GLU A 72 -23.65 30.68 -17.98
N VAL A 73 -24.00 30.68 -19.27
CA VAL A 73 -24.47 29.50 -20.00
C VAL A 73 -23.25 28.65 -20.35
N ALA A 74 -23.01 27.61 -19.59
CA ALA A 74 -21.81 26.77 -19.68
C ALA A 74 -21.64 26.13 -21.08
N GLU A 75 -22.75 25.70 -21.68
CA GLU A 75 -22.79 25.03 -22.98
C GLU A 75 -22.20 25.89 -24.11
N VAL A 76 -22.29 27.20 -23.99
CA VAL A 76 -21.69 28.13 -24.97
C VAL A 76 -20.17 27.91 -25.08
N TYR A 77 -19.51 27.70 -23.95
CA TYR A 77 -18.07 27.48 -23.93
C TYR A 77 -17.70 26.06 -24.41
N ARG A 78 -18.54 25.06 -24.15
CA ARG A 78 -18.38 23.72 -24.70
C ARG A 78 -18.43 23.74 -26.22
N ASP A 79 -19.53 24.24 -26.75
CA ASP A 79 -19.77 24.23 -28.19
C ASP A 79 -18.75 25.09 -28.96
N LEU A 80 -18.28 26.18 -28.34
CA LEU A 80 -17.21 27.00 -28.92
C LEU A 80 -15.87 26.24 -28.86
N ALA A 81 -15.62 25.48 -27.84
CA ALA A 81 -14.42 24.61 -27.75
C ALA A 81 -14.44 23.55 -28.84
N ASP A 82 -15.57 22.85 -29.03
CA ASP A 82 -15.74 21.82 -30.06
C ASP A 82 -15.55 22.42 -31.47
N LEU A 83 -16.05 23.63 -31.68
CA LEU A 83 -15.84 24.35 -32.93
C LEU A 83 -14.37 24.67 -33.15
N TYR A 84 -13.65 25.16 -32.14
CA TYR A 84 -12.23 25.44 -32.25
C TYR A 84 -11.38 24.18 -32.48
N GLU A 85 -11.73 23.06 -31.83
CA GLU A 85 -11.09 21.77 -32.06
C GLU A 85 -11.27 21.29 -33.51
N SER A 86 -12.49 21.42 -34.08
CA SER A 86 -12.76 21.08 -35.48
C SER A 86 -11.95 21.91 -36.50
N HIS A 87 -11.55 23.10 -36.11
CA HIS A 87 -10.70 23.99 -36.90
C HIS A 87 -9.20 23.89 -36.52
N GLN A 88 -8.80 22.92 -35.73
CA GLN A 88 -7.43 22.70 -35.24
C GLN A 88 -6.86 23.87 -34.41
N ARG A 89 -7.71 24.69 -33.81
CA ARG A 89 -7.36 25.84 -32.97
C ARG A 89 -7.31 25.37 -31.52
N LEU A 90 -6.32 24.55 -31.18
CA LEU A 90 -6.26 23.79 -29.92
C LEU A 90 -6.11 24.67 -28.67
N ASP A 91 -5.39 25.79 -28.76
CA ASP A 91 -5.18 26.68 -27.61
C ASP A 91 -6.48 27.41 -27.23
N GLU A 92 -7.24 27.91 -28.22
CA GLU A 92 -8.52 28.54 -27.98
C GLU A 92 -9.58 27.52 -27.50
N ALA A 93 -9.56 26.32 -28.05
CA ALA A 93 -10.42 25.23 -27.59
C ALA A 93 -10.16 24.92 -26.12
N ARG A 94 -8.88 24.81 -25.73
CA ARG A 94 -8.49 24.60 -24.35
C ARG A 94 -8.96 25.72 -23.42
N ALA A 95 -8.78 26.97 -23.81
CA ALA A 95 -9.25 28.11 -23.03
C ALA A 95 -10.78 28.08 -22.83
N CYS A 96 -11.54 27.73 -23.86
CA CYS A 96 -12.99 27.60 -23.77
C CYS A 96 -13.38 26.39 -22.86
N ARG A 97 -12.68 25.27 -22.94
CA ARG A 97 -12.89 24.13 -22.01
C ARG A 97 -12.68 24.52 -20.55
N GLU A 98 -11.64 25.29 -20.24
CA GLU A 98 -11.40 25.77 -18.87
C GLU A 98 -12.57 26.65 -18.36
N LEU A 99 -13.09 27.51 -19.22
CA LEU A 99 -14.26 28.35 -18.89
C LEU A 99 -15.52 27.49 -18.69
N TRP A 100 -15.74 26.52 -19.57
CA TRP A 100 -16.85 25.56 -19.42
C TRP A 100 -16.81 24.80 -18.10
N LEU A 101 -15.63 24.32 -17.72
CA LEU A 101 -15.42 23.59 -16.47
C LEU A 101 -15.57 24.46 -15.21
N SER A 102 -15.40 25.78 -15.33
CA SER A 102 -15.58 26.72 -14.21
C SER A 102 -17.05 27.00 -13.88
N HIS A 103 -17.99 26.52 -14.70
CA HIS A 103 -19.45 26.71 -14.52
C HIS A 103 -20.14 25.33 -14.44
N PRO A 104 -20.17 24.67 -13.26
CA PRO A 104 -20.80 23.37 -13.10
C PRO A 104 -22.26 23.39 -13.48
N SER A 105 -22.67 22.52 -14.40
CA SER A 105 -24.05 22.41 -14.87
C SER A 105 -24.97 21.87 -13.79
N GLU A 106 -26.24 22.27 -13.85
CA GLU A 106 -27.31 21.66 -13.02
C GLU A 106 -27.85 20.37 -13.64
N GLU A 107 -27.70 20.19 -14.94
CA GLU A 107 -28.12 19.00 -15.67
C GLU A 107 -27.14 17.84 -15.45
N GLU A 108 -27.67 16.64 -15.16
CA GLU A 108 -26.87 15.46 -14.78
C GLU A 108 -25.93 15.02 -15.91
N SER A 109 -26.47 14.93 -17.14
CA SER A 109 -25.71 14.53 -18.33
C SER A 109 -24.56 15.48 -18.66
N GLU A 110 -24.82 16.78 -18.55
CA GLU A 110 -23.83 17.81 -18.82
C GLU A 110 -22.76 17.86 -17.72
N LEU A 111 -23.16 17.69 -16.45
CA LEU A 111 -22.23 17.61 -15.32
C LEU A 111 -21.30 16.39 -15.44
N LEU A 112 -21.84 15.27 -15.96
CA LEU A 112 -21.03 14.09 -16.29
C LEU A 112 -20.00 14.41 -17.38
N CYS A 113 -20.43 15.06 -18.48
CA CYS A 113 -19.52 15.47 -19.55
C CYS A 113 -18.41 16.40 -19.05
N GLN A 114 -18.74 17.32 -18.15
CA GLN A 114 -17.76 18.18 -17.49
C GLN A 114 -16.75 17.40 -16.65
N ALA A 115 -17.22 16.44 -15.85
CA ALA A 115 -16.36 15.61 -15.03
C ALA A 115 -15.38 14.78 -15.88
N GLU A 116 -15.86 14.17 -16.96
CA GLU A 116 -15.02 13.40 -17.89
C GLU A 116 -14.02 14.29 -18.66
N ALA A 117 -14.44 15.49 -19.05
CA ALA A 117 -13.55 16.45 -19.69
C ALA A 117 -12.45 16.93 -18.73
N ALA A 118 -12.77 17.13 -17.45
CA ALA A 118 -11.79 17.49 -16.43
C ALA A 118 -10.73 16.37 -16.26
N VAL A 119 -11.13 15.10 -16.33
CA VAL A 119 -10.19 13.96 -16.34
C VAL A 119 -9.26 14.05 -17.56
N ARG A 120 -9.82 14.23 -18.77
CA ARG A 120 -9.03 14.31 -20.00
C ARG A 120 -8.05 15.48 -20.03
N LEU A 121 -8.36 16.58 -19.35
CA LEU A 121 -7.51 17.75 -19.24
C LEU A 121 -6.54 17.73 -18.05
N ASP A 122 -6.42 16.58 -17.37
CA ASP A 122 -5.57 16.37 -16.18
C ASP A 122 -5.90 17.33 -15.02
N ARG A 123 -7.18 17.69 -14.88
CA ARG A 123 -7.71 18.51 -13.79
C ARG A 123 -8.27 17.63 -12.68
N SER A 124 -7.44 16.77 -12.13
CA SER A 124 -7.83 15.68 -11.19
C SER A 124 -8.66 16.19 -10.01
N GLN A 125 -8.29 17.32 -9.41
CA GLN A 125 -9.00 17.89 -8.27
C GLN A 125 -10.39 18.42 -8.65
N LEU A 126 -10.51 19.04 -9.81
CA LEU A 126 -11.79 19.51 -10.34
C LEU A 126 -12.67 18.32 -10.75
N ALA A 127 -12.13 17.33 -11.41
CA ALA A 127 -12.83 16.09 -11.75
C ALA A 127 -13.42 15.43 -10.48
N ALA A 128 -12.61 15.28 -9.43
CA ALA A 128 -13.06 14.76 -8.15
C ALA A 128 -14.24 15.55 -7.57
N THR A 129 -14.17 16.89 -7.61
CA THR A 129 -15.25 17.77 -7.12
C THR A 129 -16.54 17.59 -7.92
N LEU A 130 -16.44 17.46 -9.24
CA LEU A 130 -17.60 17.27 -10.12
C LEU A 130 -18.24 15.88 -9.91
N PHE A 131 -17.44 14.82 -9.78
CA PHE A 131 -17.94 13.49 -9.45
C PHE A 131 -18.54 13.42 -8.04
N GLU A 132 -17.96 14.10 -7.05
CA GLU A 132 -18.58 14.26 -5.73
C GLU A 132 -19.93 14.96 -5.83
N THR A 133 -20.05 15.99 -6.67
CA THR A 133 -21.30 16.70 -6.88
C THR A 133 -22.36 15.79 -7.48
N LEU A 134 -22.01 15.00 -8.51
CA LEU A 134 -22.86 13.95 -9.05
C LEU A 134 -23.31 12.96 -7.97
N LEU A 135 -22.36 12.47 -7.17
CA LEU A 135 -22.64 11.52 -6.10
C LEU A 135 -23.59 12.09 -5.04
N LYS A 136 -23.40 13.35 -4.64
CA LYS A 136 -24.26 14.04 -3.65
C LYS A 136 -25.68 14.29 -4.16
N ARG A 137 -25.84 14.53 -5.46
CA ARG A 137 -27.15 14.70 -6.10
C ARG A 137 -27.92 13.38 -6.25
N GLY A 138 -27.23 12.22 -6.19
CA GLY A 138 -27.82 10.90 -6.35
C GLY A 138 -28.18 10.65 -7.81
N PRO A 139 -27.22 10.28 -8.67
CA PRO A 139 -27.44 10.15 -10.10
C PRO A 139 -28.53 9.14 -10.43
N THR A 140 -29.36 9.46 -11.41
CA THR A 140 -30.50 8.65 -11.85
C THR A 140 -30.22 7.95 -13.19
N GLU A 141 -29.41 8.55 -14.05
CA GLU A 141 -29.04 8.00 -15.34
C GLU A 141 -28.02 6.86 -15.22
N TYR A 142 -28.17 5.84 -16.06
CA TYR A 142 -27.28 4.68 -16.09
C TYR A 142 -25.82 5.09 -16.29
N ALA A 143 -25.55 5.95 -17.29
CA ALA A 143 -24.20 6.41 -17.61
C ALA A 143 -23.53 7.13 -16.44
N SER A 144 -24.26 8.04 -15.78
CA SER A 144 -23.77 8.79 -14.62
C SER A 144 -23.46 7.86 -13.42
N ARG A 145 -24.31 6.86 -13.18
CA ARG A 145 -24.09 5.84 -12.14
C ARG A 145 -22.83 5.03 -12.40
N ILE A 146 -22.65 4.54 -13.63
CA ILE A 146 -21.45 3.79 -14.03
C ILE A 146 -20.20 4.65 -13.91
N ALA A 147 -20.24 5.91 -14.35
CA ALA A 147 -19.11 6.83 -14.28
C ALA A 147 -18.68 7.13 -12.84
N VAL A 148 -19.64 7.37 -11.94
CA VAL A 148 -19.36 7.56 -10.51
C VAL A 148 -18.74 6.30 -9.88
N ILE A 149 -19.25 5.10 -10.21
CA ILE A 149 -18.67 3.87 -9.70
C ILE A 149 -17.24 3.67 -10.22
N ARG A 150 -17.00 3.92 -11.52
CA ARG A 150 -15.65 3.88 -12.10
C ARG A 150 -14.72 4.86 -11.39
N GLN A 151 -15.18 6.07 -11.09
CA GLN A 151 -14.39 7.05 -10.36
C GLN A 151 -14.07 6.61 -8.93
N LEU A 152 -15.01 5.99 -8.21
CA LEU A 152 -14.76 5.43 -6.89
C LEU A 152 -13.71 4.29 -6.96
N ILE A 153 -13.77 3.45 -7.98
CA ILE A 153 -12.76 2.41 -8.22
C ILE A 153 -11.40 3.04 -8.53
N LEU A 154 -11.36 4.09 -9.35
CA LEU A 154 -10.14 4.87 -9.64
C LEU A 154 -9.51 5.49 -8.40
N GLN A 155 -10.34 5.91 -7.45
CA GLN A 155 -9.90 6.45 -6.15
C GLN A 155 -9.63 5.36 -5.11
N GLU A 156 -9.68 4.08 -5.51
CA GLU A 156 -9.46 2.93 -4.63
C GLU A 156 -10.48 2.82 -3.48
N CYS A 157 -11.65 3.46 -3.62
CA CYS A 157 -12.77 3.42 -2.67
C CYS A 157 -13.69 2.22 -2.94
N PHE A 158 -13.13 1.00 -2.89
CA PHE A 158 -13.82 -0.24 -3.32
C PHE A 158 -15.07 -0.58 -2.48
N LEU A 159 -15.06 -0.29 -1.19
CA LEU A 159 -16.23 -0.51 -0.31
C LEU A 159 -17.40 0.39 -0.71
N ASP A 160 -17.13 1.67 -0.97
CA ASP A 160 -18.15 2.63 -1.40
C ASP A 160 -18.66 2.29 -2.79
N ALA A 161 -17.77 1.95 -3.72
CA ALA A 161 -18.13 1.49 -5.07
C ALA A 161 -19.08 0.28 -4.99
N ARG A 162 -18.74 -0.75 -4.21
CA ARG A 162 -19.59 -1.93 -3.99
C ARG A 162 -20.96 -1.55 -3.43
N SER A 163 -20.99 -0.73 -2.38
CA SER A 163 -22.24 -0.29 -1.76
C SER A 163 -23.16 0.44 -2.76
N ARG A 164 -22.58 1.27 -3.66
CA ARG A 164 -23.33 1.95 -4.71
C ARG A 164 -23.82 0.99 -5.79
N ILE A 165 -22.99 0.02 -6.19
CA ILE A 165 -23.43 -1.03 -7.14
C ILE A 165 -24.65 -1.77 -6.58
N GLU A 166 -24.59 -2.21 -5.32
CA GLU A 166 -25.68 -2.91 -4.66
C GLU A 166 -26.96 -2.07 -4.57
N SER A 167 -26.82 -0.78 -4.18
CA SER A 167 -27.96 0.13 -3.99
C SER A 167 -28.60 0.59 -5.30
N TRP A 168 -27.83 0.77 -6.38
CA TRP A 168 -28.33 1.34 -7.65
C TRP A 168 -28.76 0.30 -8.67
N PHE A 169 -28.18 -0.88 -8.64
CA PHE A 169 -28.40 -1.91 -9.64
C PHE A 169 -28.94 -3.23 -9.05
N GLY A 170 -28.82 -3.45 -7.74
CA GLY A 170 -29.25 -4.69 -7.11
C GLY A 170 -28.65 -5.93 -7.77
N GLU A 171 -29.43 -7.00 -7.87
CA GLU A 171 -29.06 -8.18 -8.65
C GLU A 171 -29.40 -7.92 -10.13
N THR A 172 -28.38 -7.82 -10.96
CA THR A 172 -28.50 -7.61 -12.41
C THR A 172 -27.56 -8.54 -13.15
N SER A 173 -27.95 -8.91 -14.38
CA SER A 173 -27.09 -9.62 -15.34
C SER A 173 -26.26 -8.67 -16.22
N ASP A 174 -26.35 -7.37 -16.03
CA ASP A 174 -25.61 -6.39 -16.83
C ASP A 174 -24.10 -6.65 -16.75
N SER A 175 -23.47 -6.87 -17.89
CA SER A 175 -22.05 -7.24 -18.00
C SER A 175 -21.12 -6.15 -17.47
N VAL A 176 -21.39 -4.87 -17.75
CA VAL A 176 -20.59 -3.75 -17.29
C VAL A 176 -20.66 -3.64 -15.77
N VAL A 177 -21.86 -3.77 -15.20
CA VAL A 177 -22.06 -3.75 -13.75
C VAL A 177 -21.34 -4.94 -13.09
N ASN A 178 -21.42 -6.14 -13.69
CA ASN A 178 -20.77 -7.33 -13.17
C ASN A 178 -19.24 -7.25 -13.28
N GLU A 179 -18.68 -6.62 -14.31
CA GLU A 179 -17.25 -6.32 -14.38
C GLU A 179 -16.82 -5.42 -13.22
N LEU A 180 -17.50 -4.29 -12.98
CA LEU A 180 -17.19 -3.37 -11.89
C LEU A 180 -17.33 -4.05 -10.52
N ARG A 181 -18.37 -4.89 -10.35
CA ARG A 181 -18.58 -5.68 -9.14
C ARG A 181 -17.44 -6.69 -8.93
N SER A 182 -16.97 -7.33 -10.00
CA SER A 182 -15.87 -8.30 -9.95
C SER A 182 -14.54 -7.65 -9.55
N ILE A 183 -14.26 -6.43 -10.05
CA ILE A 183 -13.10 -5.63 -9.63
C ILE A 183 -13.19 -5.34 -8.12
N CYS A 184 -14.32 -4.83 -7.64
CA CYS A 184 -14.49 -4.59 -6.21
C CYS A 184 -14.33 -5.86 -5.38
N ALA A 185 -14.84 -7.00 -5.84
CA ALA A 185 -14.74 -8.27 -5.14
C ALA A 185 -13.29 -8.75 -5.01
N VAL A 186 -12.49 -8.69 -6.07
CA VAL A 186 -11.09 -9.12 -6.01
C VAL A 186 -10.24 -8.21 -5.13
N GLU A 187 -10.48 -6.90 -5.16
CA GLU A 187 -9.80 -5.94 -4.29
C GLU A 187 -10.16 -6.13 -2.82
N LEU A 188 -11.40 -6.49 -2.53
CA LEU A 188 -11.88 -6.78 -1.18
C LEU A 188 -11.57 -8.23 -0.73
N GLN A 189 -10.67 -8.93 -1.42
CA GLN A 189 -10.24 -10.30 -1.12
C GLN A 189 -11.37 -11.34 -1.15
N GLN A 190 -12.44 -11.09 -1.91
CA GLN A 190 -13.57 -12.01 -2.11
C GLN A 190 -13.35 -12.84 -3.38
N SER A 191 -12.29 -13.63 -3.41
CA SER A 191 -11.81 -14.32 -4.61
C SER A 191 -12.82 -15.27 -5.25
N GLU A 192 -13.65 -15.96 -4.47
CA GLU A 192 -14.70 -16.85 -5.00
C GLU A 192 -15.77 -16.06 -5.74
N LEU A 193 -16.27 -14.97 -5.14
CA LEU A 193 -17.24 -14.08 -5.76
C LEU A 193 -16.66 -13.41 -7.02
N ALA A 194 -15.41 -12.96 -6.95
CA ALA A 194 -14.71 -12.38 -8.10
C ALA A 194 -14.63 -13.38 -9.28
N CYS A 195 -14.29 -14.64 -9.00
CA CYS A 195 -14.28 -15.70 -10.02
C CYS A 195 -15.66 -15.91 -10.64
N LEU A 196 -16.71 -16.01 -9.84
CA LEU A 196 -18.08 -16.24 -10.34
C LEU A 196 -18.53 -15.11 -11.26
N LEU A 197 -18.35 -13.86 -10.83
CA LEU A 197 -18.76 -12.68 -11.61
C LEU A 197 -17.96 -12.53 -12.90
N ALA A 198 -16.64 -12.71 -12.84
CA ALA A 198 -15.80 -12.62 -14.02
C ALA A 198 -16.06 -13.76 -15.02
N GLN A 199 -16.36 -14.98 -14.57
CA GLN A 199 -16.77 -16.08 -15.42
C GLN A 199 -18.11 -15.80 -16.10
N ALA A 200 -19.08 -15.20 -15.40
CA ALA A 200 -20.34 -14.79 -15.98
C ALA A 200 -20.14 -13.76 -17.11
N CYS A 201 -19.27 -12.77 -16.91
CA CYS A 201 -18.92 -11.80 -17.96
C CYS A 201 -18.31 -12.49 -19.21
N LEU A 202 -17.46 -13.51 -19.02
CA LEU A 202 -16.85 -14.25 -20.13
C LEU A 202 -17.84 -15.14 -20.91
N GLN A 203 -18.97 -15.51 -20.30
CA GLN A 203 -20.04 -16.22 -21.02
C GLN A 203 -20.77 -15.30 -22.00
N GLU A 204 -20.82 -14.01 -21.73
CA GLU A 204 -21.45 -13.00 -22.60
C GLU A 204 -20.51 -12.51 -23.71
N GLY A 205 -19.19 -12.57 -23.49
CA GLY A 205 -18.19 -12.14 -24.47
C GLY A 205 -16.76 -12.12 -23.92
N SER A 206 -15.78 -11.90 -24.79
CA SER A 206 -14.39 -11.78 -24.39
C SER A 206 -14.14 -10.42 -23.70
N SER A 207 -13.62 -10.45 -22.48
CA SER A 207 -13.30 -9.25 -21.70
C SER A 207 -11.89 -9.35 -21.09
N ALA A 208 -11.05 -8.37 -21.38
CA ALA A 208 -9.74 -8.25 -20.75
C ALA A 208 -9.85 -7.99 -19.26
N VAL A 209 -10.86 -7.23 -18.81
CA VAL A 209 -11.14 -6.98 -17.39
C VAL A 209 -11.49 -8.29 -16.69
N ALA A 210 -12.41 -9.08 -17.24
CA ALA A 210 -12.80 -10.34 -16.64
C ALA A 210 -11.63 -11.33 -16.55
N HIS A 211 -10.78 -11.40 -17.58
CA HIS A 211 -9.56 -12.20 -17.52
C HIS A 211 -8.56 -11.69 -16.47
N ALA A 212 -8.39 -10.38 -16.33
CA ALA A 212 -7.50 -9.81 -15.30
C ALA A 212 -8.01 -10.09 -13.87
N VAL A 213 -9.32 -9.96 -13.66
CA VAL A 213 -9.95 -10.31 -12.38
C VAL A 213 -9.79 -11.79 -12.07
N LEU A 214 -10.03 -12.68 -13.06
CA LEU A 214 -9.82 -14.13 -12.89
C LEU A 214 -8.36 -14.44 -12.57
N ALA A 215 -7.40 -13.81 -13.27
CA ALA A 215 -5.99 -13.99 -12.97
C ALA A 215 -5.69 -13.64 -11.51
N ALA A 216 -6.15 -12.48 -11.04
CA ALA A 216 -5.94 -12.02 -9.68
C ALA A 216 -6.66 -12.90 -8.64
N ALA A 217 -7.93 -13.26 -8.88
CA ALA A 217 -8.72 -14.08 -7.96
C ALA A 217 -8.19 -15.52 -7.84
N LEU A 218 -7.81 -16.16 -8.95
CA LEU A 218 -7.17 -17.48 -8.96
C LEU A 218 -5.81 -17.44 -8.27
N HIS A 219 -5.09 -16.35 -8.45
CA HIS A 219 -3.84 -16.12 -7.77
C HIS A 219 -4.03 -16.00 -6.24
N GLN A 220 -5.07 -15.29 -5.76
CA GLN A 220 -5.45 -15.28 -4.34
C GLN A 220 -5.78 -16.70 -3.81
N GLN A 221 -6.30 -17.58 -4.66
CA GLN A 221 -6.59 -18.98 -4.35
C GLN A 221 -5.38 -19.92 -4.52
N SER A 222 -4.19 -19.41 -4.82
CA SER A 222 -2.97 -20.18 -5.10
C SER A 222 -3.06 -21.12 -6.31
N ARG A 223 -3.96 -20.86 -7.25
CA ARG A 223 -4.14 -21.59 -8.52
C ARG A 223 -3.32 -20.93 -9.63
N GLU A 224 -2.02 -20.94 -9.45
CA GLU A 224 -1.08 -20.11 -10.22
C GLU A 224 -1.02 -20.42 -11.73
N SER A 225 -1.10 -21.70 -12.11
CA SER A 225 -1.06 -22.09 -13.52
C SER A 225 -2.26 -21.55 -14.27
N GLU A 226 -3.44 -21.60 -13.66
CA GLU A 226 -4.67 -21.09 -14.25
C GLU A 226 -4.67 -19.56 -14.26
N ALA A 227 -4.22 -18.95 -13.16
CA ALA A 227 -4.07 -17.51 -13.09
C ALA A 227 -3.23 -16.97 -14.26
N PHE A 228 -2.11 -17.63 -14.54
CA PHE A 228 -1.23 -17.23 -15.63
C PHE A 228 -1.84 -17.45 -17.02
N GLY A 229 -2.66 -18.48 -17.20
CA GLY A 229 -3.44 -18.64 -18.42
C GLY A 229 -4.32 -17.42 -18.71
N HIS A 230 -4.97 -16.89 -17.67
CA HIS A 230 -5.78 -15.68 -17.77
C HIS A 230 -4.95 -14.40 -17.94
N VAL A 231 -3.75 -14.29 -17.38
CA VAL A 231 -2.82 -13.20 -17.69
C VAL A 231 -2.55 -13.12 -19.19
N ASN A 232 -2.19 -14.26 -19.80
CA ASN A 232 -1.90 -14.31 -21.24
C ASN A 232 -3.14 -13.97 -22.09
N SER A 233 -4.32 -14.43 -21.67
CA SER A 233 -5.58 -14.13 -22.38
C SER A 233 -5.92 -12.64 -22.31
N ALA A 234 -5.78 -12.00 -21.14
CA ALA A 234 -5.99 -10.57 -20.99
C ALA A 234 -5.02 -9.75 -21.85
N MET A 235 -3.74 -10.11 -21.84
CA MET A 235 -2.71 -9.45 -22.65
C MET A 235 -2.97 -9.62 -24.15
N ALA A 236 -3.45 -10.78 -24.60
CA ALA A 236 -3.78 -11.02 -26.01
C ALA A 236 -4.98 -10.20 -26.49
N LEU A 237 -5.96 -9.93 -25.62
CA LEU A 237 -7.12 -9.09 -25.91
C LEU A 237 -6.76 -7.60 -26.01
N CYS A 238 -5.73 -7.16 -25.30
CA CYS A 238 -5.20 -5.82 -25.37
C CYS A 238 -4.04 -5.79 -26.39
N SER A 239 -4.36 -5.69 -27.67
CA SER A 239 -3.40 -5.77 -28.79
C SER A 239 -2.30 -4.70 -28.71
N ASP A 240 -2.56 -3.59 -28.06
CA ASP A 240 -1.59 -2.54 -27.76
C ASP A 240 -1.54 -2.30 -26.25
N PRO A 241 -0.41 -2.60 -25.59
CA PRO A 241 -0.24 -2.35 -24.15
C PRO A 241 -0.48 -0.88 -23.76
N GLN A 242 -0.33 0.06 -24.68
CA GLN A 242 -0.55 1.49 -24.43
C GLN A 242 -2.03 1.85 -24.20
N PHE A 243 -2.95 0.99 -24.64
CA PHE A 243 -4.40 1.19 -24.47
C PHE A 243 -5.03 0.25 -23.45
N MET A 244 -4.21 -0.46 -22.66
CA MET A 244 -4.75 -1.35 -21.63
C MET A 244 -5.32 -0.53 -20.47
N PRO A 245 -6.61 -0.73 -20.10
CA PRO A 245 -7.20 -0.01 -18.97
C PRO A 245 -6.40 -0.23 -17.68
N TRP A 246 -6.15 0.83 -16.90
CA TRP A 246 -5.31 0.76 -15.70
C TRP A 246 -5.72 -0.33 -14.69
N PRO A 247 -7.01 -0.63 -14.43
CA PRO A 247 -7.37 -1.70 -13.51
C PRO A 247 -6.86 -3.05 -13.99
N VAL A 248 -6.90 -3.31 -15.31
CA VAL A 248 -6.38 -4.53 -15.94
C VAL A 248 -4.87 -4.59 -15.75
N SER A 249 -4.15 -3.54 -16.17
CA SER A 249 -2.69 -3.48 -16.06
C SER A 249 -2.21 -3.70 -14.62
N ARG A 250 -2.89 -3.09 -13.65
CA ARG A 250 -2.55 -3.20 -12.23
C ARG A 250 -2.75 -4.62 -11.68
N LEU A 251 -3.90 -5.23 -11.97
CA LEU A 251 -4.20 -6.60 -11.51
C LEU A 251 -3.24 -7.61 -12.13
N LEU A 252 -2.95 -7.49 -13.43
CA LEU A 252 -2.00 -8.36 -14.11
C LEU A 252 -0.56 -8.15 -13.60
N ALA A 253 -0.16 -6.89 -13.36
CA ALA A 253 1.15 -6.58 -12.81
C ALA A 253 1.35 -7.20 -11.43
N TRP A 254 0.32 -7.15 -10.57
CA TRP A 254 0.37 -7.82 -9.27
C TRP A 254 0.63 -9.32 -9.41
N VAL A 255 -0.11 -10.01 -10.28
CA VAL A 255 0.12 -11.44 -10.54
C VAL A 255 1.53 -11.70 -11.10
N CYS A 256 2.02 -10.83 -11.98
CA CYS A 256 3.37 -10.94 -12.55
C CYS A 256 4.48 -10.72 -11.51
N LEU A 257 4.34 -9.71 -10.64
CA LEU A 257 5.27 -9.46 -9.53
C LEU A 257 5.42 -10.68 -8.64
N ASP A 258 4.28 -11.17 -8.18
CA ASP A 258 4.24 -12.34 -7.32
C ASP A 258 4.77 -13.61 -8.01
N GLN A 259 4.77 -13.63 -9.33
CA GLN A 259 5.36 -14.72 -10.12
C GLN A 259 6.82 -14.45 -10.54
N ASN A 260 7.44 -13.41 -9.99
CA ASN A 260 8.80 -12.98 -10.31
C ASN A 260 9.04 -12.74 -11.81
N ARG A 261 7.98 -12.30 -12.53
CA ARG A 261 8.03 -11.94 -13.96
C ARG A 261 8.23 -10.44 -14.07
N LEU A 262 9.43 -9.99 -13.67
CA LEU A 262 9.69 -8.58 -13.41
C LEU A 262 9.61 -7.71 -14.68
N GLU A 263 10.00 -8.25 -15.85
CA GLU A 263 9.94 -7.52 -17.12
C GLU A 263 8.48 -7.25 -17.54
N GLN A 264 7.61 -8.27 -17.40
CA GLN A 264 6.19 -8.11 -17.69
C GLN A 264 5.51 -7.17 -16.70
N ALA A 265 5.84 -7.30 -15.42
CA ALA A 265 5.32 -6.40 -14.39
C ALA A 265 5.73 -4.94 -14.65
N GLU A 266 6.98 -4.70 -15.05
CA GLU A 266 7.46 -3.35 -15.39
C GLU A 266 6.69 -2.74 -16.56
N GLN A 267 6.48 -3.51 -17.63
CA GLN A 267 5.74 -3.04 -18.79
C GLN A 267 4.31 -2.63 -18.40
N LEU A 268 3.61 -3.49 -17.66
CA LEU A 268 2.24 -3.26 -17.20
C LEU A 268 2.13 -2.06 -16.24
N LEU A 269 3.03 -1.97 -15.26
CA LEU A 269 3.06 -0.88 -14.30
C LEU A 269 3.51 0.44 -14.94
N GLY A 270 4.45 0.39 -15.88
CA GLY A 270 4.89 1.57 -16.61
C GLY A 270 3.74 2.25 -17.32
N GLN A 271 2.90 1.47 -18.01
CA GLN A 271 1.71 1.99 -18.68
C GLN A 271 0.67 2.49 -17.69
N ALA A 272 0.31 1.68 -16.70
CA ALA A 272 -0.70 2.04 -15.70
C ALA A 272 -0.36 3.34 -14.94
N ARG A 273 0.93 3.61 -14.70
CA ARG A 273 1.40 4.84 -14.04
C ARG A 273 1.27 6.09 -14.91
N LEU A 274 1.28 5.97 -16.23
CA LEU A 274 0.99 7.10 -17.12
C LEU A 274 -0.47 7.53 -16.98
N ASP A 275 -1.37 6.56 -16.83
CA ASP A 275 -2.80 6.82 -16.69
C ASP A 275 -3.18 7.29 -15.29
N GLN A 276 -2.54 6.73 -14.24
CA GLN A 276 -2.84 6.99 -12.83
C GLN A 276 -1.57 7.18 -11.99
N PRO A 277 -0.84 8.29 -12.16
CA PRO A 277 0.46 8.50 -11.52
C PRO A 277 0.39 8.60 -9.99
N LEU A 278 -0.79 8.92 -9.44
CA LEU A 278 -1.02 9.10 -8.00
C LEU A 278 -1.76 7.93 -7.34
N SER A 279 -1.99 6.82 -8.04
CA SER A 279 -2.56 5.61 -7.43
C SER A 279 -1.61 5.02 -6.40
N ARG A 280 -2.09 4.88 -5.15
CA ARG A 280 -1.31 4.31 -4.04
C ARG A 280 -0.87 2.87 -4.32
N HIS A 281 -1.78 2.06 -4.85
CA HIS A 281 -1.51 0.68 -5.21
C HIS A 281 -0.45 0.57 -6.32
N LEU A 282 -0.51 1.42 -7.35
CA LEU A 282 0.50 1.43 -8.41
C LEU A 282 1.86 1.89 -7.90
N LEU A 283 1.89 2.89 -7.01
CA LEU A 283 3.14 3.35 -6.39
C LEU A 283 3.75 2.26 -5.50
N ASP A 284 2.93 1.53 -4.72
CA ASP A 284 3.42 0.43 -3.88
C ASP A 284 3.97 -0.73 -4.73
N GLN A 285 3.22 -1.16 -5.76
CA GLN A 285 3.65 -2.22 -6.67
C GLN A 285 4.91 -1.83 -7.46
N TRP A 286 5.02 -0.58 -7.90
CA TRP A 286 6.24 -0.08 -8.54
C TRP A 286 7.41 -0.07 -7.57
N GLY A 287 7.18 0.36 -6.33
CA GLY A 287 8.18 0.30 -5.27
C GLY A 287 8.65 -1.13 -5.02
N GLU A 288 7.73 -2.09 -4.95
CA GLU A 288 8.06 -3.51 -4.81
C GLU A 288 8.88 -4.05 -5.98
N LEU A 289 8.49 -3.72 -7.22
CA LEU A 289 9.27 -4.06 -8.41
C LEU A 289 10.72 -3.56 -8.30
N GLN A 290 10.90 -2.30 -7.90
CA GLN A 290 12.23 -1.72 -7.74
C GLN A 290 13.03 -2.43 -6.65
N LEU A 291 12.42 -2.76 -5.51
CA LEU A 291 13.06 -3.52 -4.43
C LEU A 291 13.46 -4.94 -4.89
N LEU A 292 12.60 -5.64 -5.64
CA LEU A 292 12.89 -6.97 -6.20
C LEU A 292 14.07 -6.93 -7.19
N ARG A 293 14.26 -5.81 -7.89
CA ARG A 293 15.38 -5.56 -8.79
C ARG A 293 16.66 -5.09 -8.09
N GLY A 294 16.60 -4.83 -6.79
CA GLY A 294 17.71 -4.29 -6.01
C GLY A 294 17.89 -2.76 -6.12
N ASN A 295 16.93 -2.06 -6.71
CA ASN A 295 16.89 -0.59 -6.76
C ASN A 295 16.31 -0.04 -5.44
N TRP A 296 17.06 -0.18 -4.36
CA TRP A 296 16.59 0.06 -2.99
C TRP A 296 16.07 1.48 -2.77
N THR A 297 16.80 2.50 -3.23
CA THR A 297 16.45 3.92 -3.08
C THR A 297 15.09 4.22 -3.69
N GLU A 298 14.91 3.88 -4.96
CA GLU A 298 13.64 4.09 -5.65
C GLU A 298 12.53 3.24 -5.05
N GLY A 299 12.82 1.98 -4.72
CA GLY A 299 11.84 1.07 -4.13
C GLY A 299 11.28 1.59 -2.82
N PHE A 300 12.14 1.96 -1.87
CA PHE A 300 11.69 2.53 -0.60
C PHE A 300 10.98 3.86 -0.79
N ARG A 301 11.48 4.73 -1.67
CA ARG A 301 10.88 6.01 -1.97
C ARG A 301 9.43 5.86 -2.43
N TYR A 302 9.15 5.01 -3.41
CA TYR A 302 7.79 4.82 -3.92
C TYR A 302 6.86 4.17 -2.89
N ARG A 303 7.36 3.20 -2.12
CA ARG A 303 6.57 2.58 -1.04
C ARG A 303 6.27 3.56 0.10
N SER A 304 7.19 4.45 0.44
CA SER A 304 6.95 5.50 1.43
C SER A 304 5.90 6.50 0.93
N ILE A 305 6.01 6.96 -0.32
CA ILE A 305 5.03 7.85 -0.95
C ILE A 305 3.64 7.20 -0.97
N SER A 306 3.53 5.91 -1.31
CA SER A 306 2.24 5.21 -1.36
C SER A 306 1.52 5.17 -0.01
N ARG A 307 2.25 5.18 1.11
CA ARG A 307 1.71 5.17 2.48
C ARG A 307 1.43 6.57 3.02
N SER A 308 2.06 7.59 2.49
CA SER A 308 1.88 8.97 2.94
C SER A 308 0.46 9.49 2.62
N ALA A 309 -0.11 10.30 3.51
CA ALA A 309 -1.46 10.84 3.33
C ALA A 309 -1.57 11.77 2.11
N ASP A 310 -0.53 12.55 1.85
CA ASP A 310 -0.46 13.55 0.79
C ASP A 310 0.36 13.09 -0.44
N LEU A 311 0.71 11.80 -0.51
CA LEU A 311 1.54 11.21 -1.56
C LEU A 311 2.90 11.92 -1.72
N SER A 312 3.45 12.39 -0.63
CA SER A 312 4.77 13.03 -0.58
C SER A 312 5.70 12.30 0.40
N LEU A 313 6.99 12.53 0.24
CA LEU A 313 8.01 12.08 1.17
C LEU A 313 8.65 13.32 1.80
N PRO A 314 8.72 13.43 3.14
CA PRO A 314 9.40 14.54 3.76
C PRO A 314 10.88 14.57 3.40
N SER A 315 11.44 15.75 3.21
CA SER A 315 12.89 15.90 3.02
C SER A 315 13.63 15.57 4.32
N ALA A 316 14.83 15.04 4.21
CA ALA A 316 15.73 14.88 5.37
C ALA A 316 15.98 16.20 6.10
N ASP A 317 15.99 17.31 5.37
CA ASP A 317 16.16 18.65 5.94
C ASP A 317 15.03 19.06 6.89
N ALA A 318 13.82 18.51 6.72
CA ALA A 318 12.70 18.74 7.63
C ALA A 318 12.97 18.20 9.04
N PHE A 319 13.92 17.28 9.18
CA PHE A 319 14.35 16.70 10.45
C PHE A 319 15.72 17.22 10.92
N ALA A 320 16.36 18.09 10.14
CA ALA A 320 17.61 18.73 10.53
C ALA A 320 17.43 19.69 11.71
N ILE A 321 18.49 19.95 12.43
CA ILE A 321 18.48 20.91 13.54
C ILE A 321 18.71 22.31 12.97
N ASP A 322 17.73 23.19 13.14
CA ASP A 322 17.87 24.61 12.82
C ASP A 322 18.53 25.35 14.02
N GLY A 323 19.77 25.74 13.87
CA GLY A 323 20.46 26.58 14.84
C GLY A 323 21.83 26.06 15.32
N PRO A 324 22.57 26.85 16.09
CA PRO A 324 23.87 26.42 16.63
C PRO A 324 23.68 25.32 17.69
N PRO A 325 24.71 24.46 17.90
CA PRO A 325 24.72 23.43 18.93
C PRO A 325 24.30 23.96 20.31
N GLY A 326 23.47 23.22 21.05
CA GLY A 326 22.96 23.62 22.37
C GLY A 326 21.62 24.39 22.32
N THR A 327 20.94 24.43 21.19
CA THR A 327 19.61 25.05 21.09
C THR A 327 18.51 24.10 21.55
N ALA A 328 17.33 24.63 21.93
CA ALA A 328 16.18 23.83 22.38
C ALA A 328 15.68 22.78 21.36
N SER A 329 16.11 22.88 20.09
CA SER A 329 15.81 21.89 19.06
C SER A 329 16.62 20.59 19.20
N GLU A 330 17.79 20.62 19.83
CA GLU A 330 18.60 19.42 20.12
C GLU A 330 17.95 18.49 21.15
N GLU A 331 17.08 19.02 22.01
CA GLU A 331 16.36 18.23 23.03
C GLU A 331 15.17 17.48 22.48
N ARG A 332 14.70 17.81 21.25
CA ARG A 332 13.57 17.11 20.64
C ARG A 332 14.06 15.88 19.88
N PRO A 333 13.70 14.66 20.32
CA PRO A 333 14.09 13.44 19.64
C PRO A 333 13.38 13.31 18.30
N LEU A 334 14.05 12.69 17.31
CA LEU A 334 13.36 12.11 16.17
C LEU A 334 12.64 10.83 16.61
N ILE A 335 11.39 10.69 16.24
CA ILE A 335 10.59 9.51 16.56
C ILE A 335 10.54 8.58 15.32
N LEU A 336 11.00 7.36 15.49
CA LEU A 336 10.80 6.27 14.52
C LEU A 336 9.76 5.30 15.08
N ALA A 337 8.59 5.29 14.46
CA ALA A 337 7.47 4.44 14.87
C ALA A 337 7.40 3.17 14.02
N SER A 338 7.29 2.01 14.68
CA SER A 338 7.07 0.75 13.99
C SER A 338 5.62 0.65 13.49
N ASP A 339 5.45 0.50 12.19
CA ASP A 339 4.17 0.40 11.48
C ASP A 339 4.00 -0.96 10.77
N GLY A 340 5.01 -1.83 10.84
CA GLY A 340 5.05 -3.13 10.17
C GLY A 340 4.99 -4.33 11.10
N THR A 341 5.56 -5.43 10.64
CA THR A 341 5.68 -6.68 11.39
C THR A 341 6.76 -6.59 12.49
N LEU A 342 6.82 -7.60 13.38
CA LEU A 342 7.93 -7.70 14.35
C LEU A 342 9.28 -7.84 13.64
N GLY A 343 9.32 -8.55 12.50
CA GLY A 343 10.51 -8.67 11.66
C GLY A 343 10.95 -7.33 11.10
N ASP A 344 10.00 -6.47 10.67
CA ASP A 344 10.30 -5.12 10.19
C ASP A 344 10.87 -4.24 11.31
N ALA A 345 10.31 -4.32 12.53
CA ALA A 345 10.84 -3.60 13.67
C ALA A 345 12.30 -3.99 13.96
N LEU A 346 12.62 -5.29 13.93
CA LEU A 346 13.99 -5.79 14.10
C LEU A 346 14.91 -5.37 12.95
N LEU A 347 14.40 -5.38 11.70
CA LEU A 347 15.17 -5.03 10.53
C LEU A 347 15.52 -3.55 10.49
N PHE A 348 14.52 -2.66 10.64
CA PHE A 348 14.68 -1.22 10.42
C PHE A 348 15.16 -0.46 11.65
N SER A 349 15.07 -1.02 12.87
CA SER A 349 15.65 -0.41 14.09
C SER A 349 17.15 -0.15 13.97
N ARG A 350 17.86 -0.90 13.12
CA ARG A 350 19.29 -0.73 12.86
C ARG A 350 19.69 0.65 12.36
N TYR A 351 18.76 1.38 11.74
CA TYR A 351 19.03 2.71 11.23
C TYR A 351 19.09 3.78 12.33
N ALA A 352 18.52 3.52 13.51
CA ALA A 352 18.44 4.51 14.57
C ALA A 352 19.82 5.06 15.03
N PRO A 353 20.87 4.24 15.27
CA PRO A 353 22.17 4.74 15.64
C PRO A 353 22.82 5.60 14.54
N TRP A 354 22.66 5.17 13.29
CA TRP A 354 23.19 5.92 12.15
C TRP A 354 22.48 7.26 11.96
N ILE A 355 21.14 7.29 12.07
CA ILE A 355 20.35 8.52 11.96
C ILE A 355 20.66 9.47 13.12
N ALA A 356 20.80 8.95 14.35
CA ALA A 356 21.17 9.77 15.49
C ALA A 356 22.53 10.45 15.28
N ALA A 357 23.51 9.72 14.75
CA ALA A 357 24.82 10.26 14.40
C ALA A 357 24.75 11.27 13.23
N LEU A 358 23.93 11.00 12.21
CA LEU A 358 23.74 11.88 11.06
C LEU A 358 23.13 13.22 11.45
N LEU A 359 22.10 13.18 12.30
CA LEU A 359 21.35 14.38 12.70
C LEU A 359 21.91 15.07 13.95
N GLY A 360 22.83 14.43 14.70
CA GLY A 360 23.35 14.95 15.97
C GLY A 360 22.26 15.07 17.04
N ARG A 361 21.21 14.26 17.01
CA ARG A 361 20.07 14.33 17.95
C ARG A 361 19.62 12.95 18.43
N PRO A 362 18.95 12.86 19.62
CA PRO A 362 18.37 11.60 20.09
C PRO A 362 17.32 11.03 19.13
N VAL A 363 17.28 9.70 19.07
CA VAL A 363 16.24 8.97 18.32
C VAL A 363 15.44 8.11 19.30
N HIS A 364 14.14 8.25 19.27
CA HIS A 364 13.20 7.44 20.05
C HIS A 364 12.52 6.40 19.15
N LEU A 365 12.71 5.13 19.47
CA LEU A 365 12.04 4.03 18.79
C LEU A 365 10.74 3.71 19.51
N TYR A 366 9.61 3.79 18.82
CA TYR A 366 8.31 3.35 19.31
C TYR A 366 7.93 2.03 18.66
N VAL A 367 7.87 0.96 19.46
CA VAL A 367 7.78 -0.41 18.96
C VAL A 367 6.69 -1.23 19.65
N GLN A 368 6.32 -2.33 19.02
CA GLN A 368 5.36 -3.29 19.58
C GLN A 368 5.94 -3.94 20.86
N PRO A 369 5.07 -4.28 21.84
CA PRO A 369 5.50 -4.85 23.12
C PRO A 369 6.43 -6.06 23.02
N PRO A 370 6.27 -7.02 22.09
CA PRO A 370 7.13 -8.19 22.03
C PRO A 370 8.61 -7.90 21.75
N VAL A 371 8.94 -6.82 21.01
CA VAL A 371 10.33 -6.47 20.67
C VAL A 371 10.94 -5.44 21.64
N LEU A 372 10.12 -4.87 22.53
CA LEU A 372 10.46 -3.72 23.35
C LEU A 372 11.73 -3.92 24.20
N ASN A 373 11.77 -4.98 24.99
CA ASN A 373 12.88 -5.19 25.90
C ASN A 373 14.15 -5.58 25.14
N LEU A 374 14.04 -6.47 24.15
CA LEU A 374 15.20 -6.83 23.32
C LEU A 374 15.87 -5.59 22.69
N LEU A 375 15.07 -4.64 22.18
CA LEU A 375 15.63 -3.42 21.59
C LEU A 375 16.18 -2.46 22.66
N ARG A 376 15.58 -2.41 23.85
CA ARG A 376 16.14 -1.65 24.99
C ARG A 376 17.51 -2.17 25.41
N ASP A 377 17.67 -3.49 25.47
CA ASP A 377 18.93 -4.11 25.83
C ASP A 377 19.98 -3.97 24.72
N SER A 378 19.51 -3.82 23.47
CA SER A 378 20.39 -3.70 22.30
C SER A 378 20.93 -2.29 22.08
N TYR A 379 20.15 -1.28 22.38
CA TYR A 379 20.51 0.12 22.10
C TYR A 379 20.79 0.90 23.39
N GLN A 380 21.68 1.88 23.28
CA GLN A 380 22.07 2.80 24.35
C GLN A 380 21.90 4.24 23.89
N SER A 381 21.95 5.21 24.81
CA SER A 381 21.94 6.63 24.48
C SER A 381 22.89 6.94 23.30
N PRO A 382 22.46 7.72 22.32
CA PRO A 382 21.26 8.58 22.31
C PRO A 382 19.98 7.90 21.76
N ILE A 383 19.90 6.57 21.77
CA ILE A 383 18.71 5.82 21.33
C ILE A 383 17.91 5.38 22.55
N GLU A 384 16.61 5.69 22.56
CA GLU A 384 15.68 5.23 23.60
C GLU A 384 14.52 4.48 22.98
N VAL A 385 13.99 3.46 23.69
CA VAL A 385 12.96 2.57 23.15
C VAL A 385 11.70 2.59 24.02
N TYR A 386 10.55 2.84 23.40
CA TYR A 386 9.25 3.01 24.02
C TYR A 386 8.20 2.09 23.41
N PRO A 387 7.16 1.71 24.17
CA PRO A 387 6.04 0.97 23.60
C PRO A 387 5.19 1.87 22.72
N ILE A 388 4.76 1.35 21.56
CA ILE A 388 3.99 2.11 20.55
C ILE A 388 2.70 2.74 21.14
N GLY A 389 2.06 2.09 22.11
CA GLY A 389 0.87 2.62 22.78
C GLY A 389 1.08 3.87 23.63
N LYS A 390 2.33 4.32 23.83
CA LYS A 390 2.66 5.60 24.48
C LYS A 390 2.98 6.72 23.50
N LEU A 391 2.86 6.47 22.20
CA LEU A 391 3.07 7.50 21.19
C LEU A 391 1.92 8.53 21.28
N GLU A 392 2.27 9.77 21.62
CA GLU A 392 1.32 10.87 21.67
C GLU A 392 1.18 11.53 20.29
N THR A 393 -0.03 11.80 19.87
CA THR A 393 -0.35 12.45 18.57
C THR A 393 0.22 13.88 18.45
N ARG A 394 0.61 14.50 19.56
CA ARG A 394 1.21 15.85 19.60
C ARG A 394 2.64 15.92 19.00
N ASN A 395 3.28 14.78 18.81
CA ASN A 395 4.66 14.71 18.29
C ASN A 395 4.71 14.40 16.78
N SER A 396 3.61 14.60 16.05
CA SER A 396 3.48 14.21 14.65
C SER A 396 4.53 14.81 13.71
N GLU A 397 4.99 16.04 13.98
CA GLU A 397 5.96 16.75 13.12
C GLU A 397 7.36 16.10 13.09
N LEU A 398 7.73 15.35 14.13
CA LEU A 398 9.01 14.65 14.24
C LEU A 398 8.86 13.13 14.23
N THR A 399 7.72 12.63 13.77
CA THR A 399 7.43 11.19 13.73
C THR A 399 7.53 10.70 12.29
N LEU A 400 8.32 9.64 12.10
CA LEU A 400 8.49 8.97 10.81
C LEU A 400 8.21 7.47 10.99
N PRO A 401 7.46 6.83 10.08
CA PRO A 401 7.41 5.38 10.01
C PRO A 401 8.82 4.80 9.90
N MET A 402 9.12 3.76 10.68
CA MET A 402 10.48 3.21 10.75
C MET A 402 10.99 2.71 9.40
N GLN A 403 10.08 2.19 8.56
CA GLN A 403 10.40 1.72 7.20
C GLN A 403 10.79 2.88 6.26
N ASP A 404 10.28 4.09 6.51
CA ASP A 404 10.51 5.25 5.64
C ASP A 404 11.86 5.91 5.91
N ALA A 405 12.47 5.63 7.06
CA ALA A 405 13.77 6.16 7.43
C ALA A 405 14.85 5.84 6.37
N ALA A 406 14.79 4.67 5.75
CA ALA A 406 15.72 4.29 4.68
C ALA A 406 15.63 5.21 3.45
N ALA A 407 14.41 5.61 3.07
CA ALA A 407 14.17 6.50 1.93
C ALA A 407 14.50 7.96 2.28
N VAL A 408 14.03 8.43 3.44
CA VAL A 408 14.18 9.84 3.86
C VAL A 408 15.64 10.23 4.07
N PHE A 409 16.42 9.37 4.71
CA PHE A 409 17.81 9.67 5.05
C PHE A 409 18.84 9.11 4.06
N GLY A 410 18.42 8.54 2.94
CA GLY A 410 19.33 8.00 1.93
C GLY A 410 20.15 6.78 2.39
N ALA A 411 19.64 6.04 3.38
CA ALA A 411 20.36 4.89 3.95
C ALA A 411 20.62 3.79 2.91
N CYS A 412 19.86 3.80 1.81
CA CYS A 412 19.92 2.80 0.73
C CYS A 412 20.69 3.25 -0.50
N ASP A 413 21.20 4.50 -0.56
CA ASP A 413 21.87 5.03 -1.76
C ASP A 413 23.19 4.31 -2.07
N ARG A 414 23.81 3.70 -1.09
CA ARG A 414 25.09 3.01 -1.23
C ARG A 414 25.00 1.51 -0.96
N HIS A 415 24.18 1.10 -0.02
CA HIS A 415 23.95 -0.30 0.36
C HIS A 415 22.78 -0.38 1.34
N PRO A 416 21.90 -1.39 1.27
CA PRO A 416 20.82 -1.55 2.26
C PRO A 416 21.31 -1.77 3.68
N VAL A 417 22.60 -2.03 3.87
CA VAL A 417 23.25 -2.37 5.15
C VAL A 417 24.29 -1.33 5.56
N LEU A 418 23.94 -0.03 5.46
CA LEU A 418 24.81 1.01 6.03
C LEU A 418 24.94 0.92 7.55
N ALA A 419 24.00 0.27 8.21
CA ALA A 419 24.03 0.03 9.64
C ALA A 419 24.17 -1.48 9.91
N GLU A 420 25.22 -1.85 10.62
CA GLU A 420 25.37 -3.22 11.05
C GLU A 420 24.23 -3.65 11.98
N PRO A 421 23.81 -4.94 11.92
CA PRO A 421 22.86 -5.47 12.87
C PRO A 421 23.37 -5.26 14.30
N GLY A 422 22.55 -4.67 15.15
CA GLY A 422 22.95 -4.23 16.48
C GLY A 422 22.24 -4.94 17.64
N LEU A 423 21.52 -6.04 17.38
CA LEU A 423 20.81 -6.76 18.43
C LEU A 423 21.79 -7.45 19.38
N LYS A 424 21.45 -7.41 20.66
CA LYS A 424 22.20 -8.05 21.73
C LYS A 424 21.27 -8.91 22.58
N ALA A 425 21.70 -10.13 22.89
CA ALA A 425 21.02 -10.97 23.86
C ALA A 425 21.45 -10.60 25.27
N ASP A 426 20.54 -10.68 26.23
CA ASP A 426 20.84 -10.52 27.65
C ASP A 426 21.78 -11.66 28.12
N SER A 427 22.95 -11.28 28.64
CA SER A 427 23.97 -12.22 29.09
C SER A 427 23.49 -13.12 30.24
N VAL A 428 22.63 -12.63 31.13
CA VAL A 428 22.05 -13.42 32.22
C VAL A 428 21.15 -14.53 31.68
N LEU A 429 20.32 -14.20 30.66
CA LEU A 429 19.49 -15.18 29.97
C LEU A 429 20.33 -16.18 29.15
N VAL A 430 21.41 -15.70 28.52
CA VAL A 430 22.34 -16.61 27.81
C VAL A 430 22.97 -17.62 28.76
N ASP A 431 23.45 -17.17 29.92
CA ASP A 431 24.05 -18.07 30.91
C ASP A 431 23.01 -19.04 31.51
N PHE A 432 21.82 -18.56 31.80
CA PHE A 432 20.72 -19.41 32.26
C PHE A 432 20.39 -20.52 31.26
N TRP A 433 20.23 -20.17 29.97
CA TRP A 433 19.91 -21.14 28.94
C TRP A 433 21.07 -22.07 28.62
N ARG A 434 22.33 -21.61 28.69
CA ARG A 434 23.51 -22.45 28.53
C ARG A 434 23.54 -23.56 29.56
N GLN A 435 23.28 -23.22 30.82
CA GLN A 435 23.18 -24.23 31.91
C GLN A 435 21.97 -25.17 31.73
N THR A 436 20.82 -24.61 31.34
CA THR A 436 19.58 -25.38 31.20
C THR A 436 19.62 -26.35 30.01
N LEU A 437 20.27 -25.99 28.91
CA LEU A 437 20.43 -26.83 27.73
C LEU A 437 21.25 -28.08 28.03
N GLY A 438 22.27 -27.99 28.89
CA GLY A 438 23.07 -29.11 29.36
C GLY A 438 23.67 -29.95 28.23
N LEU A 439 24.24 -29.27 27.21
CA LEU A 439 24.88 -29.94 26.08
C LEU A 439 26.15 -30.64 26.51
N GLU A 440 26.39 -31.84 25.99
CA GLU A 440 27.60 -32.61 26.19
C GLU A 440 28.75 -32.10 25.30
N ASP A 441 29.99 -32.41 25.69
CA ASP A 441 31.16 -32.06 24.88
C ASP A 441 31.06 -32.66 23.47
N GLY A 442 31.21 -31.79 22.47
CA GLY A 442 31.09 -32.16 21.06
C GLY A 442 29.65 -32.14 20.47
N GLU A 443 28.64 -31.87 21.29
CA GLU A 443 27.29 -31.59 20.77
C GLU A 443 27.18 -30.21 20.17
N ARG A 444 26.45 -30.11 19.06
CA ARG A 444 26.24 -28.90 18.25
C ARG A 444 24.76 -28.52 18.36
N LEU A 445 24.47 -27.34 18.86
CA LEU A 445 23.09 -26.85 18.94
C LEU A 445 22.67 -26.19 17.64
N ILE A 446 21.61 -26.70 17.02
CA ILE A 446 20.97 -26.08 15.84
C ILE A 446 19.57 -25.64 16.23
N GLY A 447 19.31 -24.33 16.08
CA GLY A 447 17.97 -23.77 16.23
C GLY A 447 17.14 -24.01 14.98
N ILE A 448 15.93 -24.54 15.11
CA ILE A 448 15.05 -24.76 13.96
C ILE A 448 13.69 -24.08 14.13
N ASN A 449 13.23 -23.46 13.04
CA ASN A 449 11.88 -22.89 12.90
C ASN A 449 11.37 -23.21 11.50
N TRP A 450 10.14 -23.72 11.39
CA TRP A 450 9.64 -24.28 10.12
C TRP A 450 8.38 -23.64 9.61
N ASN A 451 7.67 -22.84 10.41
CA ASN A 451 6.45 -22.17 10.01
C ASN A 451 6.42 -20.72 10.49
N GLY A 452 5.99 -19.84 9.63
CA GLY A 452 5.75 -18.43 9.94
C GLY A 452 4.54 -18.20 10.85
N SER A 453 4.13 -16.94 10.98
CA SER A 453 2.99 -16.53 11.79
C SER A 453 1.66 -16.98 11.16
N ALA A 454 0.68 -17.36 12.01
CA ALA A 454 -0.70 -17.59 11.58
C ALA A 454 -1.36 -16.33 10.95
N LEU A 455 -0.76 -15.15 11.15
CA LEU A 455 -1.21 -13.88 10.56
C LEU A 455 -0.76 -13.69 9.11
N GLN A 456 0.16 -14.51 8.60
CA GLN A 456 0.49 -14.51 7.18
C GLN A 456 -0.74 -14.87 6.34
N SER A 457 -0.83 -14.29 5.15
CA SER A 457 -1.91 -14.64 4.23
C SER A 457 -1.92 -16.15 3.95
N SER A 458 -3.09 -16.71 3.66
CA SER A 458 -3.22 -18.14 3.34
C SER A 458 -2.26 -18.57 2.23
N ARG A 459 -1.98 -17.65 1.32
CA ARG A 459 -1.08 -17.81 0.19
C ARG A 459 0.40 -17.86 0.57
N GLU A 460 0.86 -16.92 1.40
CA GLU A 460 2.22 -16.93 1.93
C GLU A 460 2.48 -18.20 2.72
N ARG A 461 1.49 -18.66 3.51
CA ARG A 461 1.58 -19.93 4.25
C ARG A 461 1.74 -21.13 3.33
N LEU A 462 0.90 -21.29 2.31
CA LEU A 462 0.95 -22.44 1.40
C LEU A 462 2.28 -22.56 0.63
N SER A 463 2.95 -21.44 0.39
CA SER A 463 4.25 -21.43 -0.29
C SER A 463 5.43 -21.64 0.65
N SER A 464 5.30 -21.29 1.94
CA SER A 464 6.38 -21.29 2.94
C SER A 464 6.26 -22.38 4.01
N ASP A 465 5.11 -23.09 4.11
CA ASP A 465 4.95 -24.15 5.10
C ASP A 465 5.93 -25.28 4.86
N ILE A 466 6.90 -25.40 5.76
CA ILE A 466 7.90 -26.46 5.74
C ILE A 466 7.46 -27.52 6.75
N PRO A 467 7.16 -28.74 6.34
CA PRO A 467 6.81 -29.75 7.31
C PRO A 467 8.03 -30.14 8.15
N LEU A 468 7.86 -30.26 9.48
CA LEU A 468 8.98 -30.55 10.38
C LEU A 468 9.75 -31.82 10.00
N HIS A 469 9.06 -32.84 9.47
CA HIS A 469 9.73 -34.09 9.04
C HIS A 469 10.75 -33.84 7.89
N ALA A 470 10.64 -32.74 7.13
CA ALA A 470 11.63 -32.42 6.11
C ALA A 470 13.04 -32.15 6.69
N PHE A 471 13.14 -31.79 7.97
CA PHE A 471 14.42 -31.59 8.66
C PHE A 471 15.12 -32.91 9.06
N GLU A 472 14.52 -34.08 8.79
CA GLU A 472 15.10 -35.38 9.12
C GLU A 472 16.54 -35.58 8.63
N PRO A 473 16.94 -35.17 7.40
CA PRO A 473 18.33 -35.30 6.97
C PRO A 473 19.35 -34.66 7.91
N LEU A 474 19.02 -33.51 8.50
CA LEU A 474 19.88 -32.83 9.48
C LEU A 474 20.05 -33.63 10.79
N SER A 475 19.03 -34.40 11.18
CA SER A 475 19.06 -35.21 12.38
C SER A 475 20.08 -36.36 12.32
N ARG A 476 20.55 -36.71 11.12
CA ARG A 476 21.54 -37.77 10.87
C ARG A 476 22.98 -37.26 11.01
N LEU A 477 23.17 -35.93 11.08
CA LEU A 477 24.48 -35.35 11.27
C LEU A 477 25.03 -35.70 12.67
N PRO A 478 26.32 -36.05 12.79
CA PRO A 478 26.90 -36.41 14.09
C PRO A 478 26.98 -35.22 15.03
N GLY A 479 26.67 -35.48 16.31
CA GLY A 479 26.73 -34.47 17.37
C GLY A 479 25.64 -33.41 17.32
N VAL A 480 24.67 -33.48 16.39
CA VAL A 480 23.62 -32.46 16.28
C VAL A 480 22.53 -32.67 17.32
N ARG A 481 22.21 -31.57 18.03
CA ARG A 481 21.06 -31.43 18.91
C ARG A 481 20.21 -30.25 18.41
N PHE A 482 18.91 -30.44 18.41
CA PHE A 482 17.98 -29.39 18.00
C PHE A 482 17.39 -28.65 19.18
N VAL A 483 17.19 -27.34 19.02
CA VAL A 483 16.28 -26.56 19.83
C VAL A 483 15.20 -25.95 18.91
N SER A 484 13.93 -26.21 19.23
CA SER A 484 12.82 -25.62 18.50
C SER A 484 12.63 -24.17 18.90
N LEU A 485 12.80 -23.28 17.95
CA LEU A 485 12.46 -21.87 18.06
C LEU A 485 11.02 -21.58 17.63
N GLN A 486 10.30 -22.62 17.15
CA GLN A 486 8.91 -22.52 16.71
C GLN A 486 7.97 -22.17 17.86
N LYS A 487 7.11 -21.16 17.62
CA LYS A 487 6.08 -20.73 18.56
C LYS A 487 4.71 -20.68 17.89
N GLY A 488 3.69 -21.08 18.65
CA GLY A 488 2.31 -21.04 18.17
C GLY A 488 2.06 -22.01 17.02
N PHE A 489 1.59 -21.50 15.87
CA PHE A 489 1.25 -22.29 14.69
C PHE A 489 2.41 -23.21 14.27
N GLY A 490 2.12 -24.47 13.97
CA GLY A 490 3.11 -25.49 13.57
C GLY A 490 3.87 -26.15 14.73
N ALA A 491 3.84 -25.61 15.96
CA ALA A 491 4.57 -26.17 17.10
C ALA A 491 4.05 -27.57 17.51
N GLU A 492 2.81 -27.90 17.17
CA GLU A 492 2.17 -29.21 17.40
C GLU A 492 2.87 -30.32 16.65
N GLN A 493 3.57 -30.06 15.54
CA GLN A 493 4.30 -31.05 14.76
C GLN A 493 5.44 -31.72 15.57
N LEU A 494 5.94 -31.07 16.62
CA LEU A 494 6.93 -31.68 17.53
C LEU A 494 6.44 -32.97 18.18
N ARG A 495 5.13 -33.12 18.38
CA ARG A 495 4.54 -34.27 19.03
C ARG A 495 4.77 -35.55 18.23
N ASP A 496 4.67 -35.46 16.92
CA ASP A 496 4.75 -36.58 15.99
C ASP A 496 6.08 -36.60 15.21
N CYS A 497 7.08 -35.85 15.68
CA CYS A 497 8.38 -35.73 15.02
C CYS A 497 9.18 -37.05 15.12
N PRO A 498 9.61 -37.66 14.00
CA PRO A 498 10.31 -38.95 14.01
C PRO A 498 11.71 -38.89 14.66
N PHE A 499 12.31 -37.70 14.74
CA PHE A 499 13.61 -37.46 15.38
C PHE A 499 13.51 -36.59 16.65
N VAL A 500 12.38 -36.68 17.38
CA VAL A 500 12.15 -35.90 18.60
C VAL A 500 13.25 -36.12 19.66
N ASN A 501 13.89 -37.30 19.66
CA ASN A 501 15.01 -37.63 20.51
C ASN A 501 16.30 -36.82 20.25
N ARG A 502 16.36 -36.13 19.12
CA ARG A 502 17.45 -35.20 18.78
C ARG A 502 17.23 -33.80 19.36
N PHE A 503 16.05 -33.50 19.84
CA PHE A 503 15.82 -32.24 20.55
C PHE A 503 16.43 -32.25 21.95
N VAL A 504 16.78 -31.07 22.43
CA VAL A 504 17.31 -30.88 23.79
C VAL A 504 16.32 -31.40 24.85
N SER A 505 16.83 -31.94 25.95
CA SER A 505 15.99 -32.52 27.01
C SER A 505 15.03 -31.50 27.63
N CYS A 506 15.44 -30.23 27.68
CA CYS A 506 14.63 -29.12 28.19
C CYS A 506 13.65 -28.52 27.14
N GLN A 507 13.45 -29.15 25.97
CA GLN A 507 12.59 -28.60 24.90
C GLN A 507 11.19 -28.23 25.40
N ARG A 508 10.61 -28.96 26.34
CA ARG A 508 9.30 -28.62 26.94
C ARG A 508 9.33 -27.27 27.66
N GLN A 509 10.44 -26.92 28.33
CA GLN A 509 10.65 -25.61 28.95
C GLN A 509 10.83 -24.53 27.90
N VAL A 510 11.66 -24.77 26.89
CA VAL A 510 11.85 -23.87 25.76
C VAL A 510 10.52 -23.57 25.06
N SER A 511 9.68 -24.58 24.83
CA SER A 511 8.39 -24.41 24.16
C SER A 511 7.40 -23.51 24.92
N LYS A 512 7.51 -23.44 26.24
CA LYS A 512 6.70 -22.57 27.11
C LYS A 512 7.21 -21.13 27.17
N GLU A 513 8.47 -20.92 26.84
CA GLU A 513 9.04 -19.57 26.82
C GLU A 513 8.55 -18.82 25.59
N VAL A 514 7.97 -17.65 25.80
CA VAL A 514 7.40 -16.82 24.74
C VAL A 514 8.06 -15.45 24.62
N ARG A 515 8.94 -15.09 25.55
CA ARG A 515 9.65 -13.82 25.55
C ARG A 515 10.72 -13.80 24.46
N LEU A 516 10.75 -12.72 23.70
CA LEU A 516 11.71 -12.58 22.60
C LEU A 516 13.16 -12.49 23.10
N GLU A 517 13.39 -11.94 24.29
CA GLU A 517 14.70 -11.88 24.95
C GLU A 517 15.28 -13.29 25.22
N SER A 518 14.42 -14.19 25.69
CA SER A 518 14.82 -15.60 25.88
C SER A 518 15.09 -16.31 24.54
N MET A 519 14.29 -15.97 23.51
CA MET A 519 14.54 -16.49 22.16
C MET A 519 15.85 -15.95 21.59
N ALA A 520 16.21 -14.69 21.88
CA ALA A 520 17.48 -14.11 21.49
C ALA A 520 18.66 -14.82 22.18
N ALA A 521 18.53 -15.11 23.49
CA ALA A 521 19.54 -15.85 24.24
C ALA A 521 19.73 -17.27 23.69
N LEU A 522 18.64 -18.00 23.43
CA LEU A 522 18.70 -19.34 22.82
C LEU A 522 19.33 -19.30 21.43
N THR A 523 18.96 -18.30 20.59
CA THR A 523 19.52 -18.10 19.25
C THR A 523 21.03 -17.87 19.31
N THR A 524 21.51 -17.07 20.25
CA THR A 524 22.95 -16.80 20.44
C THR A 524 23.74 -18.04 20.83
N LEU A 525 23.11 -19.02 21.47
CA LEU A 525 23.73 -20.29 21.85
C LEU A 525 23.74 -21.31 20.70
N CYS A 526 22.98 -21.08 19.64
CA CYS A 526 22.98 -21.96 18.48
C CYS A 526 24.24 -21.75 17.64
N GLU A 527 24.88 -22.83 17.22
CA GLU A 527 25.94 -22.77 16.22
C GLU A 527 25.37 -22.36 14.86
N TRP A 528 24.18 -22.85 14.54
CA TRP A 528 23.40 -22.47 13.36
C TRP A 528 21.92 -22.34 13.69
N VAL A 529 21.25 -21.48 12.95
CA VAL A 529 19.79 -21.44 12.88
C VAL A 529 19.34 -21.83 11.48
N ILE A 530 18.29 -22.65 11.37
CA ILE A 530 17.67 -23.01 10.10
C ILE A 530 16.19 -22.68 10.22
N CYS A 531 15.74 -21.73 9.41
CA CYS A 531 14.39 -21.18 9.56
C CYS A 531 13.77 -20.78 8.20
N ASP A 532 12.47 -20.56 8.22
CA ASP A 532 11.70 -19.96 7.13
C ASP A 532 11.80 -18.42 7.14
N ASP A 533 11.16 -17.76 6.16
CA ASP A 533 11.02 -16.29 6.09
C ASP A 533 10.03 -15.79 7.14
N SER A 534 10.53 -15.62 8.37
CA SER A 534 9.74 -15.19 9.52
C SER A 534 10.56 -14.41 10.55
N GLY A 535 9.93 -14.01 11.67
CA GLY A 535 10.59 -13.27 12.74
C GLY A 535 11.92 -13.85 13.23
N PRO A 536 12.06 -15.17 13.43
CA PRO A 536 13.32 -15.83 13.78
C PRO A 536 14.48 -15.55 12.80
N ALA A 537 14.22 -15.39 11.51
CA ALA A 537 15.26 -15.03 10.54
C ALA A 537 15.86 -13.65 10.83
N HIS A 538 14.99 -12.66 11.09
CA HIS A 538 15.42 -11.30 11.43
C HIS A 538 16.10 -11.25 12.81
N LEU A 539 15.64 -12.06 13.76
CA LEU A 539 16.27 -12.18 15.07
C LEU A 539 17.69 -12.77 14.96
N ALA A 540 17.83 -13.90 14.28
CA ALA A 540 19.12 -14.58 14.10
C ALA A 540 20.09 -13.69 13.30
N GLY A 541 19.62 -13.06 12.22
CA GLY A 541 20.42 -12.11 11.45
C GLY A 541 20.84 -10.88 12.25
N GLY A 542 19.93 -10.32 13.06
CA GLY A 542 20.21 -9.21 13.96
C GLY A 542 21.24 -9.53 15.05
N LEU A 543 21.28 -10.75 15.52
CA LEU A 543 22.26 -11.31 16.47
C LEU A 543 23.54 -11.81 15.79
N ARG A 544 23.64 -11.72 14.45
CA ARG A 544 24.78 -12.24 13.66
C ARG A 544 24.99 -13.75 13.78
N CYS A 545 23.97 -14.51 14.17
CA CYS A 545 24.03 -15.95 14.23
C CYS A 545 24.10 -16.54 12.81
N PRO A 546 25.01 -17.50 12.51
CA PRO A 546 25.02 -18.22 11.25
C PRO A 546 23.66 -18.84 10.99
N THR A 547 23.06 -18.55 9.84
CA THR A 547 21.67 -18.94 9.58
C THR A 547 21.50 -19.45 8.15
N ILE A 548 20.79 -20.54 7.98
CA ILE A 548 20.28 -21.00 6.70
C ILE A 548 18.81 -20.61 6.64
N LEU A 549 18.50 -19.70 5.73
CA LEU A 549 17.14 -19.25 5.47
C LEU A 549 16.54 -20.05 4.30
N LEU A 550 15.50 -20.78 4.61
CA LEU A 550 14.77 -21.62 3.66
C LEU A 550 13.66 -20.79 3.02
N LEU A 551 13.77 -20.55 1.74
CA LEU A 551 12.87 -19.70 1.01
C LEU A 551 12.04 -20.51 0.01
N PRO A 552 10.78 -20.13 -0.25
CA PRO A 552 10.05 -20.61 -1.42
C PRO A 552 10.78 -20.19 -2.70
N GLU A 553 10.37 -20.73 -3.84
CA GLU A 553 10.91 -20.32 -5.16
C GLU A 553 10.82 -18.81 -5.35
N ARG A 554 9.76 -18.21 -4.81
CA ARG A 554 9.47 -16.79 -4.84
C ARG A 554 9.46 -16.27 -3.42
N ALA A 555 10.51 -15.61 -3.05
CA ALA A 555 10.63 -14.92 -1.78
C ALA A 555 10.31 -13.44 -1.93
N GLY A 556 9.94 -12.81 -0.84
CA GLY A 556 9.72 -11.36 -0.80
C GLY A 556 10.99 -10.57 -1.16
N TRP A 557 10.80 -9.32 -1.50
CA TRP A 557 11.86 -8.40 -1.94
C TRP A 557 13.06 -8.33 -0.98
N ARG A 558 12.85 -8.57 0.32
CA ARG A 558 13.92 -8.53 1.34
C ARG A 558 15.08 -9.46 1.03
N TRP A 559 14.80 -10.58 0.40
CA TRP A 559 15.79 -11.62 0.16
C TRP A 559 16.36 -11.61 -1.27
N GLY A 560 15.90 -10.67 -2.10
CA GLY A 560 16.26 -10.60 -3.52
C GLY A 560 15.76 -11.81 -4.32
N THR A 561 16.05 -11.83 -5.60
CA THR A 561 15.54 -12.89 -6.50
C THR A 561 16.56 -14.00 -6.78
N LEU A 562 17.86 -13.69 -6.79
CA LEU A 562 18.93 -14.61 -7.21
C LEU A 562 20.09 -14.72 -6.21
N CYS A 563 20.04 -13.99 -5.10
CA CYS A 563 21.14 -13.96 -4.13
C CYS A 563 21.20 -15.26 -3.31
N SER A 564 22.41 -15.79 -3.10
CA SER A 564 22.69 -16.87 -2.15
C SER A 564 23.04 -16.38 -0.74
N ARG A 565 23.26 -15.08 -0.57
CA ARG A 565 23.49 -14.39 0.71
C ARG A 565 22.51 -13.25 0.86
N SER A 566 22.07 -13.02 2.10
CA SER A 566 21.17 -11.91 2.39
C SER A 566 21.87 -10.56 2.22
N PRO A 567 21.24 -9.59 1.53
CA PRO A 567 21.76 -8.23 1.50
C PRO A 567 21.66 -7.51 2.86
N TRP A 568 20.80 -8.00 3.77
CA TRP A 568 20.55 -7.40 5.08
C TRP A 568 21.41 -7.97 6.20
N TYR A 569 21.75 -9.25 6.11
CA TYR A 569 22.41 -10.00 7.17
C TYR A 569 23.52 -10.87 6.57
N PRO A 570 24.78 -10.47 6.68
CA PRO A 570 25.91 -11.23 6.12
C PRO A 570 25.99 -12.67 6.63
N SER A 571 25.44 -12.95 7.83
CA SER A 571 25.40 -14.28 8.44
C SER A 571 24.36 -15.23 7.84
N LEU A 572 23.48 -14.75 6.94
CA LEU A 572 22.41 -15.56 6.36
C LEU A 572 22.76 -16.13 4.99
N HIS A 573 22.72 -17.45 4.88
CA HIS A 573 22.72 -18.19 3.62
C HIS A 573 21.27 -18.39 3.15
N LEU A 574 20.99 -18.10 1.90
CA LEU A 574 19.66 -18.20 1.32
C LEU A 574 19.57 -19.45 0.44
N LEU A 575 18.78 -20.43 0.88
CA LEU A 575 18.46 -21.63 0.11
C LEU A 575 17.03 -21.51 -0.43
N ARG A 576 16.88 -21.66 -1.75
CA ARG A 576 15.59 -21.49 -2.42
C ARG A 576 15.06 -22.80 -2.96
N ARG A 577 13.81 -23.10 -2.62
CA ARG A 577 13.08 -24.21 -3.22
C ARG A 577 12.81 -23.88 -4.69
N SER A 578 13.00 -24.84 -5.58
CA SER A 578 12.58 -24.72 -6.98
C SER A 578 11.40 -25.67 -7.27
N ARG A 579 10.74 -25.51 -8.42
CA ARG A 579 9.64 -26.41 -8.82
C ARG A 579 10.06 -27.86 -8.93
N SER A 580 11.33 -28.11 -9.22
CA SER A 580 11.91 -29.45 -9.37
C SER A 580 12.47 -30.01 -8.06
N LYS A 581 12.60 -29.18 -7.00
CA LYS A 581 13.20 -29.57 -5.71
C LYS A 581 12.19 -29.39 -4.58
N GLY A 582 11.92 -30.46 -3.86
CA GLY A 582 11.13 -30.45 -2.63
C GLY A 582 11.91 -29.92 -1.43
N TRP A 583 11.26 -29.82 -0.29
CA TRP A 583 11.90 -29.41 0.98
C TRP A 583 12.98 -30.39 1.42
N ASN A 584 12.83 -31.70 1.15
CA ASN A 584 13.83 -32.71 1.52
C ASN A 584 15.16 -32.52 0.78
N GLU A 585 15.11 -32.19 -0.51
CA GLU A 585 16.33 -31.91 -1.28
C GLU A 585 17.01 -30.64 -0.79
N LEU A 586 16.21 -29.62 -0.43
CA LEU A 586 16.74 -28.39 0.14
C LEU A 586 17.43 -28.61 1.50
N MET A 587 16.95 -29.56 2.30
CA MET A 587 17.59 -29.94 3.55
C MET A 587 18.91 -30.70 3.34
N LEU A 588 19.06 -31.44 2.23
CA LEU A 588 20.36 -32.03 1.88
C LEU A 588 21.37 -30.95 1.50
N GLU A 589 20.95 -29.90 0.75
CA GLU A 589 21.79 -28.74 0.48
C GLU A 589 22.18 -28.00 1.78
N ALA A 590 21.25 -27.90 2.75
CA ALA A 590 21.56 -27.35 4.07
C ALA A 590 22.63 -28.18 4.81
N CYS A 591 22.58 -29.52 4.71
CA CYS A 591 23.63 -30.39 5.25
C CYS A 591 25.00 -30.09 4.60
N ASP A 592 25.05 -29.86 3.29
CA ASP A 592 26.29 -29.55 2.58
C ASP A 592 26.87 -28.18 3.02
N VAL A 593 26.02 -27.16 3.23
CA VAL A 593 26.43 -25.86 3.79
C VAL A 593 27.04 -26.04 5.17
N LEU A 594 26.37 -26.80 6.06
CA LEU A 594 26.85 -27.07 7.42
C LEU A 594 28.18 -27.85 7.42
N ALA A 595 28.43 -28.67 6.41
CA ALA A 595 29.68 -29.44 6.28
C ALA A 595 30.82 -28.57 5.72
N SER A 596 30.54 -27.73 4.73
CA SER A 596 31.55 -26.93 4.04
C SER A 596 32.14 -25.81 4.90
N GLU A 597 31.34 -25.18 5.74
CA GLU A 597 31.84 -24.13 6.64
C GLU A 597 32.63 -24.63 7.84
N ARG A 598 32.61 -25.95 8.11
CA ARG A 598 33.55 -26.59 9.05
C ARG A 598 35.01 -26.55 8.61
N ILE A 599 35.26 -26.45 7.32
CA ILE A 599 36.61 -26.55 6.75
C ILE A 599 37.31 -25.17 6.79
N THR A 600 36.56 -24.08 6.97
CA THR A 600 37.05 -22.69 6.94
C THR A 600 37.13 -22.02 8.32
N ALA A 601 36.64 -22.66 9.39
CA ALA A 601 36.73 -22.20 10.78
C ALA A 601 37.81 -22.97 11.53
#